data_023d6a233f9e55790053336cee7a6c10
#
_entry.id   023d6a233f9e55790053336cee7a6c10
#
_cell.length_a   1.000
_cell.length_b   1.000
_cell.length_c   1.000
_cell.angle_alpha   90.00
_cell.angle_beta   90.00
_cell.angle_gamma   90.00
#
_symmetry.space_group_name_H-M   'P 1'
#
loop_
_entity.id
_entity.type
_entity.pdbx_description
1 polymer ?
#
loop_
_entity_poly.entity_id
_entity_poly.type
_entity_poly.pdbx_seq_one_letter_code
_entity_poly.pdbx_strand_id
1 'polypeptide(L)'
;MPSDEQLAVELLARTDYGRVATSMRALPFLAFARHVVDDGRVLLRLPRSCGYHRACVGGVVAYGADNLSSARPGEGLWSVQVVGECTAYEPTAAELERFGPTPRVADGEPYEPVYLRVEPQFGTVHSTDGALESRFAHMP
;
A
#
# COMPACT_ATOMS: atom_id res chain seq x y z
N MET A 1 1.62 -22.58 -8.35
CA MET A 1 0.63 -21.59 -7.88
C MET A 1 1.32 -20.58 -6.99
N PRO A 2 1.14 -19.28 -7.22
CA PRO A 2 1.67 -18.30 -6.29
C PRO A 2 0.94 -18.40 -4.94
N SER A 3 1.65 -18.10 -3.86
CA SER A 3 1.03 -17.99 -2.55
C SER A 3 0.12 -16.76 -2.49
N ASP A 4 -0.76 -16.70 -1.49
CA ASP A 4 -1.59 -15.51 -1.28
C ASP A 4 -0.74 -14.26 -1.07
N GLU A 5 0.40 -14.41 -0.37
CA GLU A 5 1.34 -13.32 -0.19
C GLU A 5 1.88 -12.82 -1.53
N GLN A 6 2.33 -13.73 -2.39
CA GLN A 6 2.85 -13.36 -3.71
C GLN A 6 1.78 -12.70 -4.57
N LEU A 7 0.56 -13.24 -4.55
CA LEU A 7 -0.55 -12.67 -5.30
C LEU A 7 -0.92 -11.27 -4.78
N ALA A 8 -0.94 -11.09 -3.46
CA ALA A 8 -1.21 -9.78 -2.87
C ALA A 8 -0.18 -8.75 -3.30
N VAL A 9 1.11 -9.11 -3.28
CA VAL A 9 2.18 -8.22 -3.72
C VAL A 9 2.06 -7.89 -5.21
N GLU A 10 1.72 -8.85 -6.04
CA GLU A 10 1.51 -8.61 -7.48
C GLU A 10 0.33 -7.67 -7.74
N LEU A 11 -0.75 -7.82 -6.97
CA LEU A 11 -1.90 -6.91 -7.07
C LEU A 11 -1.54 -5.50 -6.63
N LEU A 12 -0.78 -5.37 -5.56
CA LEU A 12 -0.29 -4.06 -5.12
C LEU A 12 0.60 -3.41 -6.18
N ALA A 13 1.41 -4.20 -6.89
CA ALA A 13 2.27 -3.67 -7.94
C ALA A 13 1.49 -3.07 -9.11
N ARG A 14 0.20 -3.40 -9.24
CA ARG A 14 -0.68 -2.88 -10.31
C ARG A 14 -1.52 -1.69 -9.88
N THR A 15 -1.32 -1.23 -8.65
CA THR A 15 -2.05 -0.09 -8.09
C THR A 15 -1.05 0.95 -7.62
N ASP A 16 -1.51 2.18 -7.41
CA ASP A 16 -0.66 3.31 -7.05
C ASP A 16 -0.87 3.78 -5.62
N TYR A 17 -2.06 3.55 -5.07
CA TYR A 17 -2.45 4.06 -3.76
C TYR A 17 -3.09 2.97 -2.92
N GLY A 18 -2.87 3.05 -1.64
CA GLY A 18 -3.48 2.15 -0.67
C GLY A 18 -3.58 2.81 0.68
N ARG A 19 -3.82 1.98 1.69
CA ARG A 19 -3.96 2.44 3.07
C ARG A 19 -3.08 1.61 3.98
N VAL A 20 -2.36 2.29 4.87
CA VAL A 20 -1.58 1.66 5.90
C VAL A 20 -2.35 1.73 7.22
N ALA A 21 -2.37 0.63 7.95
CA ALA A 21 -3.03 0.54 9.25
C ALA A 21 -2.05 0.02 10.29
N THR A 22 -2.06 0.65 11.45
CA THR A 22 -1.33 0.20 12.62
C THR A 22 -1.97 0.80 13.87
N SER A 23 -1.37 0.58 15.01
CA SER A 23 -1.87 1.13 16.28
C SER A 23 -0.87 2.11 16.87
N MET A 24 -1.37 3.20 17.42
CA MET A 24 -0.60 4.15 18.19
C MET A 24 -1.22 4.21 19.58
N ARG A 25 -0.45 3.78 20.62
CA ARG A 25 -0.94 3.72 22.00
C ARG A 25 -2.26 2.95 22.11
N ALA A 26 -2.30 1.78 21.46
CA ALA A 26 -3.47 0.89 21.40
C ALA A 26 -4.67 1.49 20.64
N LEU A 27 -4.54 2.65 20.04
CA LEU A 27 -5.59 3.23 19.17
C LEU A 27 -5.25 2.89 17.72
N PRO A 28 -6.12 2.17 17.02
CA PRO A 28 -5.90 1.89 15.61
C PRO A 28 -6.09 3.14 14.77
N PHE A 29 -5.28 3.27 13.71
CA PHE A 29 -5.48 4.33 12.73
C PHE A 29 -5.28 3.80 11.32
N LEU A 30 -5.76 4.56 10.35
CA LEU A 30 -5.70 4.25 8.94
C LEU A 30 -5.28 5.49 8.18
N ALA A 31 -4.28 5.36 7.33
CA ALA A 31 -3.78 6.47 6.52
C ALA A 31 -3.60 6.04 5.07
N PHE A 32 -3.92 6.91 4.13
CA PHE A 32 -3.65 6.62 2.73
C PHE A 32 -2.17 6.89 2.40
N ALA A 33 -1.66 6.20 1.40
CA ALA A 33 -0.28 6.33 0.97
C ALA A 33 -0.15 6.04 -0.53
N ARG A 34 0.84 6.67 -1.14
CA ARG A 34 1.34 6.27 -2.46
C ARG A 34 2.31 5.13 -2.26
N HIS A 35 2.24 4.10 -3.08
CA HIS A 35 3.17 2.98 -2.95
C HIS A 35 3.82 2.59 -4.27
N VAL A 36 4.96 1.93 -4.14
CA VAL A 36 5.69 1.28 -5.23
C VAL A 36 6.12 -0.08 -4.71
N VAL A 37 5.96 -1.11 -5.53
CA VAL A 37 6.48 -2.45 -5.20
C VAL A 37 7.81 -2.62 -5.91
N ASP A 38 8.85 -2.98 -5.16
CA ASP A 38 10.17 -3.24 -5.69
C ASP A 38 10.78 -4.45 -4.97
N ASP A 39 11.18 -5.44 -5.74
CA ASP A 39 11.80 -6.67 -5.24
C ASP A 39 10.98 -7.34 -4.12
N GLY A 40 9.65 -7.41 -4.31
CA GLY A 40 8.75 -8.05 -3.36
C GLY A 40 8.47 -7.25 -2.10
N ARG A 41 9.02 -6.04 -1.97
CA ARG A 41 8.79 -5.16 -0.84
C ARG A 41 7.85 -4.03 -1.24
N VAL A 42 7.08 -3.57 -0.30
CA VAL A 42 6.15 -2.47 -0.54
C VAL A 42 6.74 -1.19 0.04
N LEU A 43 7.01 -0.24 -0.83
CA LEU A 43 7.56 1.06 -0.45
C LEU A 43 6.43 2.07 -0.37
N LEU A 44 6.38 2.83 0.70
CA LEU A 44 5.30 3.79 0.98
C LEU A 44 5.85 5.21 1.01
N ARG A 45 5.04 6.14 0.53
CA ARG A 45 5.30 7.58 0.65
C ARG A 45 4.13 8.23 1.39
N LEU A 46 4.44 8.89 2.50
CA LEU A 46 3.46 9.61 3.31
C LEU A 46 3.94 11.03 3.56
N PRO A 47 3.02 11.98 3.84
CA PRO A 47 3.44 13.31 4.27
C PRO A 47 3.95 13.27 5.71
N ARG A 48 5.07 13.94 5.94
CA ARG A 48 5.68 14.02 7.28
C ARG A 48 4.78 14.73 8.27
N SER A 49 4.04 15.74 7.82
CA SER A 49 3.19 16.56 8.69
C SER A 49 2.11 15.77 9.40
N CYS A 50 1.63 14.66 8.83
CA CYS A 50 0.60 13.83 9.46
C CYS A 50 1.13 13.01 10.64
N GLY A 51 2.44 12.73 10.69
CA GLY A 51 3.06 12.02 11.79
C GLY A 51 2.79 10.52 11.85
N TYR A 52 2.00 9.96 10.95
CA TYR A 52 1.66 8.53 10.98
C TYR A 52 2.85 7.61 10.80
N HIS A 53 3.90 8.08 10.11
CA HIS A 53 5.12 7.29 9.93
C HIS A 53 5.76 6.90 11.26
N ARG A 54 5.62 7.74 12.29
CA ARG A 54 6.21 7.46 13.60
C ARG A 54 5.57 6.25 14.28
N ALA A 55 4.30 6.03 14.05
CA ALA A 55 3.62 4.86 14.59
C ALA A 55 3.93 3.59 13.78
N CYS A 56 4.28 3.75 12.51
CA CYS A 56 4.57 2.61 11.62
C CYS A 56 5.98 2.06 11.80
N VAL A 57 6.98 2.95 11.91
CA VAL A 57 8.38 2.55 11.93
C VAL A 57 8.70 1.73 13.17
N GLY A 58 9.33 0.58 12.96
CA GLY A 58 9.74 -0.31 14.04
C GLY A 58 8.68 -1.29 14.49
N GLY A 59 7.50 -1.28 13.84
CA GLY A 59 6.41 -2.17 14.19
C GLY A 59 5.90 -2.95 13.00
N VAL A 60 4.84 -3.69 13.24
CA VAL A 60 4.13 -4.45 12.21
C VAL A 60 2.94 -3.61 11.75
N VAL A 61 2.78 -3.52 10.43
CA VAL A 61 1.67 -2.77 9.82
C VAL A 61 0.92 -3.66 8.86
N ALA A 62 -0.32 -3.28 8.58
CA ALA A 62 -1.08 -3.83 7.46
C ALA A 62 -1.13 -2.77 6.37
N TYR A 63 -0.90 -3.17 5.13
CA TYR A 63 -1.03 -2.28 3.99
C TYR A 63 -1.88 -2.94 2.92
N GLY A 64 -2.88 -2.22 2.44
CA GLY A 64 -3.79 -2.80 1.47
C GLY A 64 -4.29 -1.83 0.43
N ALA A 65 -4.84 -2.39 -0.63
CA ALA A 65 -5.49 -1.67 -1.70
C ALA A 65 -6.74 -2.43 -2.13
N ASP A 66 -7.63 -1.74 -2.80
CA ASP A 66 -8.91 -2.30 -3.23
C ASP A 66 -9.49 -1.48 -4.39
N ASN A 67 -10.63 -1.91 -4.89
CA ASN A 67 -11.37 -1.16 -5.90
C ASN A 67 -12.67 -0.56 -5.37
N LEU A 68 -12.78 -0.41 -4.04
CA LEU A 68 -14.06 0.02 -3.42
C LEU A 68 -14.50 1.41 -3.88
N SER A 69 -13.57 2.32 -4.13
CA SER A 69 -13.91 3.69 -4.54
C SER A 69 -14.38 3.80 -5.99
N SER A 70 -14.03 2.82 -6.83
CA SER A 70 -14.39 2.82 -8.25
C SER A 70 -15.50 1.86 -8.60
N ALA A 71 -15.80 0.89 -7.74
CA ALA A 71 -16.83 -0.10 -7.98
C ALA A 71 -18.23 0.45 -7.66
N ARG A 72 -19.21 0.12 -8.49
CA ARG A 72 -20.60 0.45 -8.24
C ARG A 72 -21.30 -0.73 -7.56
N PRO A 73 -22.41 -0.48 -6.84
CA PRO A 73 -23.18 -1.59 -6.28
C PRO A 73 -23.51 -2.63 -7.36
N GLY A 74 -23.26 -3.90 -7.04
CA GLY A 74 -23.47 -5.02 -7.98
C GLY A 74 -22.27 -5.40 -8.81
N GLU A 75 -21.23 -4.56 -8.86
CA GLU A 75 -19.97 -4.92 -9.52
C GLU A 75 -19.09 -5.75 -8.60
N GLY A 76 -18.17 -6.52 -9.18
CA GLY A 76 -17.24 -7.32 -8.42
C GLY A 76 -16.25 -6.47 -7.61
N LEU A 77 -16.01 -6.87 -6.37
CA LEU A 77 -15.10 -6.19 -5.46
C LEU A 77 -13.86 -7.02 -5.24
N TRP A 78 -12.74 -6.36 -5.06
CA TRP A 78 -11.51 -7.03 -4.63
C TRP A 78 -10.78 -6.17 -3.60
N SER A 79 -10.06 -6.87 -2.73
CA SER A 79 -9.14 -6.23 -1.79
C SER A 79 -7.94 -7.13 -1.57
N VAL A 80 -6.80 -6.52 -1.34
CA VAL A 80 -5.56 -7.20 -1.02
C VAL A 80 -4.92 -6.53 0.16
N GLN A 81 -4.22 -7.31 0.96
CA GLN A 81 -3.54 -6.81 2.13
C GLN A 81 -2.26 -7.59 2.35
N VAL A 82 -1.20 -6.89 2.70
CA VAL A 82 0.02 -7.49 3.22
C VAL A 82 0.23 -7.01 4.64
N VAL A 83 0.82 -7.87 5.47
CA VAL A 83 1.16 -7.55 6.85
C VAL A 83 2.64 -7.84 7.02
N GLY A 84 3.37 -6.93 7.60
CA GLY A 84 4.80 -7.11 7.80
C GLY A 84 5.44 -5.99 8.58
N GLU A 85 6.72 -6.17 8.86
CA GLU A 85 7.52 -5.17 9.56
C GLU A 85 7.72 -3.95 8.68
N CYS A 86 7.68 -2.78 9.31
CA CYS A 86 7.84 -1.50 8.65
C CYS A 86 9.08 -0.79 9.17
N THR A 87 9.91 -0.32 8.26
CA THR A 87 11.12 0.43 8.58
C THR A 87 11.17 1.73 7.82
N ALA A 88 11.90 2.71 8.35
CA ALA A 88 12.24 3.90 7.59
C ALA A 88 13.09 3.51 6.39
N TYR A 89 12.89 4.18 5.27
CA TYR A 89 13.55 3.80 4.03
C TYR A 89 14.00 5.02 3.24
N GLU A 90 15.16 4.89 2.61
CA GLU A 90 15.67 5.91 1.70
C GLU A 90 15.64 5.35 0.28
N PRO A 91 14.69 5.81 -0.57
CA PRO A 91 14.54 5.27 -1.91
C PRO A 91 15.74 5.58 -2.81
N THR A 92 16.01 4.68 -3.75
CA THR A 92 16.95 4.95 -4.82
C THR A 92 16.38 5.96 -5.80
N ALA A 93 17.24 6.52 -6.65
CA ALA A 93 16.79 7.45 -7.70
C ALA A 93 15.75 6.79 -8.62
N ALA A 94 15.96 5.52 -8.97
CA ALA A 94 15.01 4.79 -9.81
C ALA A 94 13.67 4.60 -9.12
N GLU A 95 13.67 4.31 -7.83
CA GLU A 95 12.44 4.17 -7.05
C GLU A 95 11.70 5.50 -6.93
N LEU A 96 12.43 6.58 -6.69
CA LEU A 96 11.82 7.92 -6.65
C LEU A 96 11.15 8.29 -7.97
N GLU A 97 11.76 7.92 -9.09
CA GLU A 97 11.17 8.14 -10.39
C GLU A 97 9.85 7.36 -10.54
N ARG A 98 9.80 6.13 -10.05
CA ARG A 98 8.59 5.32 -10.08
C ARG A 98 7.48 5.88 -9.18
N PHE A 99 7.84 6.48 -8.03
CA PHE A 99 6.85 7.16 -7.19
C PHE A 99 6.20 8.33 -7.91
N GLY A 100 6.95 9.00 -8.78
CA GLY A 100 6.47 10.17 -9.49
C GLY A 100 6.49 11.44 -8.64
N PRO A 101 5.89 12.53 -9.13
CA PRO A 101 5.92 13.81 -8.43
C PRO A 101 5.15 13.75 -7.12
N THR A 102 5.61 14.52 -6.13
CA THR A 102 4.90 14.68 -4.87
C THR A 102 3.80 15.73 -5.01
N PRO A 103 2.72 15.62 -4.20
CA PRO A 103 1.80 16.73 -4.05
C PRO A 103 2.54 17.96 -3.52
N ARG A 104 1.99 19.15 -3.75
CA ARG A 104 2.58 20.38 -3.24
C ARG A 104 2.23 20.63 -1.78
N VAL A 105 1.06 20.18 -1.36
CA VAL A 105 0.47 20.49 -0.06
C VAL A 105 -0.24 19.25 0.46
N ALA A 106 -0.16 19.03 1.77
CA ALA A 106 -0.95 18.04 2.48
C ALA A 106 -1.53 18.70 3.73
N ASP A 107 -2.87 18.67 3.88
CA ASP A 107 -3.58 19.28 5.02
C ASP A 107 -3.18 20.73 5.27
N GLY A 108 -3.00 21.51 4.20
CA GLY A 108 -2.64 22.92 4.30
C GLY A 108 -1.17 23.22 4.55
N GLU A 109 -0.34 22.19 4.70
CA GLU A 109 1.11 22.33 4.92
C GLU A 109 1.89 21.92 3.67
N PRO A 110 3.09 22.47 3.47
CA PRO A 110 3.96 21.99 2.38
C PRO A 110 4.19 20.47 2.52
N TYR A 111 4.13 19.77 1.40
CA TYR A 111 4.32 18.33 1.41
C TYR A 111 5.81 17.98 1.55
N GLU A 112 6.16 17.33 2.66
CA GLU A 112 7.49 16.75 2.86
C GLU A 112 7.34 15.24 2.86
N PRO A 113 7.93 14.52 1.90
CA PRO A 113 7.74 13.07 1.84
C PRO A 113 8.55 12.34 2.92
N VAL A 114 7.93 11.30 3.46
CA VAL A 114 8.61 10.31 4.28
C VAL A 114 8.42 8.97 3.58
N TYR A 115 9.47 8.18 3.50
CA TYR A 115 9.43 6.88 2.84
C TYR A 115 9.60 5.77 3.85
N LEU A 116 8.79 4.74 3.70
CA LEU A 116 8.79 3.55 4.54
C LEU A 116 8.90 2.33 3.64
N ARG A 117 9.39 1.24 4.23
CA ARG A 117 9.43 -0.06 3.57
C ARG A 117 8.68 -1.07 4.43
N VAL A 118 7.76 -1.78 3.81
CA VAL A 118 7.06 -2.91 4.44
C VAL A 118 7.62 -4.20 3.85
N GLU A 119 8.08 -5.08 4.72
CA GLU A 119 8.54 -6.42 4.35
C GLU A 119 7.38 -7.39 4.51
N PRO A 120 6.71 -7.84 3.43
CA PRO A 120 5.55 -8.70 3.57
C PRO A 120 5.88 -10.04 4.23
N GLN A 121 5.12 -10.38 5.26
CA GLN A 121 5.19 -11.67 5.96
C GLN A 121 3.94 -12.49 5.70
N PHE A 122 2.79 -11.82 5.56
CA PHE A 122 1.52 -12.43 5.24
C PHE A 122 0.85 -11.63 4.14
N GLY A 123 0.02 -12.31 3.35
CA GLY A 123 -0.81 -11.64 2.38
C GLY A 123 -2.16 -12.31 2.29
N THR A 124 -3.20 -11.51 2.08
CA THR A 124 -4.56 -12.00 1.86
C THR A 124 -5.15 -11.32 0.63
N VAL A 125 -5.98 -12.07 -0.07
CA VAL A 125 -6.67 -11.60 -1.27
C VAL A 125 -8.12 -12.00 -1.16
N HIS A 126 -9.02 -11.04 -1.33
CA HIS A 126 -10.45 -11.28 -1.30
C HIS A 126 -11.09 -10.72 -2.55
N SER A 127 -12.08 -11.42 -3.08
CA SER A 127 -12.80 -10.96 -4.26
C SER A 127 -14.21 -11.51 -4.27
N THR A 128 -15.11 -10.77 -4.95
CA THR A 128 -16.47 -11.19 -5.21
C THR A 128 -16.71 -11.20 -6.71
N ASP A 129 -17.62 -12.08 -7.16
CA ASP A 129 -18.12 -12.09 -8.54
C ASP A 129 -17.05 -12.13 -9.62
N GLY A 130 -15.94 -12.86 -9.36
CA GLY A 130 -14.88 -13.04 -10.35
C GLY A 130 -14.08 -11.77 -10.65
N ALA A 131 -14.10 -10.79 -9.77
CA ALA A 131 -13.43 -9.50 -10.00
C ALA A 131 -11.95 -9.64 -10.33
N LEU A 132 -11.25 -10.57 -9.69
CA LEU A 132 -9.83 -10.79 -9.94
C LEU A 132 -9.56 -11.54 -11.22
N GLU A 133 -10.43 -12.46 -11.61
CA GLU A 133 -10.29 -13.20 -12.86
C GLU A 133 -10.28 -12.25 -14.05
N SER A 134 -11.21 -11.30 -14.07
CA SER A 134 -11.27 -10.27 -15.11
C SER A 134 -10.03 -9.39 -15.11
N ARG A 135 -9.56 -8.99 -13.91
CA ARG A 135 -8.41 -8.11 -13.75
C ARG A 135 -7.11 -8.78 -14.18
N PHE A 136 -6.99 -10.10 -14.03
CA PHE A 136 -5.78 -10.86 -14.32
C PHE A 136 -5.90 -11.75 -15.55
N ALA A 137 -6.89 -11.52 -16.38
CA ALA A 137 -7.13 -12.35 -17.57
C ALA A 137 -5.93 -12.40 -18.52
N HIS A 138 -5.04 -11.41 -18.49
CA HIS A 138 -3.88 -11.32 -19.37
C HIS A 138 -2.55 -11.43 -18.64
N MET A 139 -2.55 -11.92 -17.40
CA MET A 139 -1.28 -12.17 -16.71
C MET A 139 -0.57 -13.35 -17.34
N PRO A 140 0.75 -13.20 -17.60
CA PRO A 140 1.54 -14.33 -18.07
C PRO A 140 1.70 -15.44 -17.04
#